data_2b077a055930f800367b064c6c015903
#
_entry.id   2b077a055930f800367b064c6c015903
#
_cell.length_a   1.000
_cell.length_b   1.000
_cell.length_c   1.000
_cell.angle_alpha   90.00
_cell.angle_beta   90.00
_cell.angle_gamma   90.00
#
_symmetry.space_group_name_H-M   'P 1'
#
loop_
_entity.id
_entity.type
_entity.pdbx_description
1 polymer ?
#
loop_
_entity_poly.entity_id
_entity_poly.type
_entity_poly.pdbx_seq_one_letter_code
_entity_poly.pdbx_strand_id
1 'polypeptide(L)'
;MIKRISHWLAVLCAAFAFNTLAHADTNENFGFMEWDAEAAQTAIDNGERVIINAWATWCPFCKAQRRSLAGLLQSDPEGYSDVKVFAIDIDDPDKPAMVGGNQYGKTTLFFYVGGEEIDAYTGRDPNEIAALLSDVQ
;
A
#
# COMPACT_ATOMS: atom_id res chain seq x y z
N MET A 1 -41.90 -57.12 -34.53
CA MET A 1 -40.53 -56.63 -34.50
C MET A 1 -40.58 -55.13 -34.26
N ILE A 2 -40.31 -54.69 -33.06
CA ILE A 2 -40.46 -53.31 -32.65
C ILE A 2 -39.05 -52.68 -32.59
N LYS A 3 -38.75 -51.78 -33.51
CA LYS A 3 -37.51 -51.02 -33.52
C LYS A 3 -37.66 -49.85 -32.57
N ARG A 4 -36.97 -49.90 -31.44
CA ARG A 4 -36.84 -48.78 -30.51
C ARG A 4 -35.90 -47.72 -31.07
N ILE A 5 -36.43 -46.55 -31.35
CA ILE A 5 -35.66 -45.37 -31.73
C ILE A 5 -35.24 -44.70 -30.44
N SER A 6 -33.94 -44.77 -30.15
CA SER A 6 -33.32 -44.10 -29.02
C SER A 6 -33.13 -42.65 -29.35
N HIS A 7 -33.85 -41.77 -28.65
CA HIS A 7 -33.65 -40.31 -28.76
C HIS A 7 -32.48 -39.92 -27.86
N TRP A 8 -31.38 -39.60 -28.52
CA TRP A 8 -30.27 -38.93 -27.82
C TRP A 8 -30.62 -37.44 -27.72
N LEU A 9 -31.07 -37.02 -26.55
CA LEU A 9 -31.15 -35.62 -26.20
C LEU A 9 -29.73 -35.08 -25.96
N ALA A 10 -29.22 -34.36 -26.93
CA ALA A 10 -28.01 -33.56 -26.75
C ALA A 10 -28.35 -32.36 -25.88
N VAL A 11 -27.97 -32.43 -24.63
CA VAL A 11 -28.01 -31.29 -23.73
C VAL A 11 -26.85 -30.37 -24.08
N LEU A 12 -27.15 -29.30 -24.79
CA LEU A 12 -26.22 -28.20 -25.03
C LEU A 12 -26.06 -27.40 -23.70
N CYS A 13 -25.05 -27.73 -22.93
CA CYS A 13 -24.59 -26.88 -21.86
C CYS A 13 -23.92 -25.64 -22.44
N ALA A 14 -24.69 -24.57 -22.62
CA ALA A 14 -24.15 -23.26 -22.86
C ALA A 14 -23.38 -22.83 -21.62
N ALA A 15 -22.08 -23.01 -21.65
CA ALA A 15 -21.18 -22.42 -20.66
C ALA A 15 -21.21 -20.90 -20.83
N PHE A 16 -22.03 -20.22 -20.04
CA PHE A 16 -21.90 -18.79 -19.84
C PHE A 16 -20.56 -18.56 -19.13
N ALA A 17 -19.54 -18.27 -19.91
CA ALA A 17 -18.33 -17.68 -19.39
C ALA A 17 -18.72 -16.30 -18.85
N PHE A 18 -18.98 -16.23 -17.55
CA PHE A 18 -18.97 -14.96 -16.83
C PHE A 18 -17.53 -14.45 -16.95
N ASN A 19 -17.30 -13.59 -17.95
CA ASN A 19 -16.18 -12.70 -17.95
C ASN A 19 -16.42 -11.73 -16.76
N THR A 20 -16.00 -12.16 -15.58
CA THR A 20 -15.74 -11.21 -14.50
C THR A 20 -14.60 -10.35 -15.02
N LEU A 21 -14.95 -9.20 -15.61
CA LEU A 21 -14.06 -8.07 -15.69
C LEU A 21 -13.64 -7.84 -14.24
N ALA A 22 -12.46 -8.34 -13.89
CA ALA A 22 -11.78 -7.89 -12.70
C ALA A 22 -11.72 -6.37 -12.85
N HIS A 23 -12.61 -5.67 -12.18
CA HIS A 23 -12.39 -4.29 -11.85
C HIS A 23 -11.05 -4.36 -11.14
N ALA A 24 -10.01 -3.83 -11.79
CA ALA A 24 -8.83 -3.43 -11.08
C ALA A 24 -9.37 -2.43 -10.05
N ASP A 25 -9.63 -2.92 -8.85
CA ASP A 25 -9.80 -2.06 -7.70
C ASP A 25 -8.55 -1.21 -7.71
N THR A 26 -8.75 0.05 -8.06
CA THR A 26 -7.76 1.09 -7.86
C THR A 26 -7.68 1.37 -6.37
N ASN A 27 -7.51 0.30 -5.59
CA ASN A 27 -7.22 0.41 -4.19
C ASN A 27 -5.77 0.88 -4.10
N GLU A 28 -5.60 2.20 -4.13
CA GLU A 28 -4.32 2.89 -4.04
C GLU A 28 -3.66 2.68 -2.67
N ASN A 29 -4.08 1.67 -1.92
CA ASN A 29 -3.50 1.30 -0.64
C ASN A 29 -2.12 0.66 -0.78
N PHE A 30 -1.75 0.13 -1.95
CA PHE A 30 -0.42 -0.46 -2.23
C PHE A 30 0.05 -1.50 -1.19
N GLY A 31 -0.84 -2.06 -0.37
CA GLY A 31 -0.50 -2.95 0.73
C GLY A 31 -0.03 -2.22 1.99
N PHE A 32 -0.12 -0.90 2.04
CA PHE A 32 0.18 -0.13 3.25
C PHE A 32 -0.94 -0.32 4.28
N MET A 33 -0.57 -0.30 5.56
CA MET A 33 -1.51 -0.37 6.66
C MET A 33 -2.32 0.93 6.73
N GLU A 34 -3.61 0.82 7.02
CA GLU A 34 -4.40 2.00 7.34
C GLU A 34 -3.88 2.65 8.62
N TRP A 35 -4.12 3.96 8.75
CA TRP A 35 -3.65 4.69 9.91
C TRP A 35 -4.31 4.17 11.19
N ASP A 36 -3.48 3.74 12.10
CA ASP A 36 -3.80 3.39 13.47
C ASP A 36 -2.70 3.97 14.36
N ALA A 37 -3.02 5.01 15.11
CA ALA A 37 -2.05 5.75 15.90
C ALA A 37 -1.41 4.89 17.00
N GLU A 38 -2.20 4.00 17.63
CA GLU A 38 -1.70 3.12 18.69
C GLU A 38 -0.77 2.05 18.11
N ALA A 39 -1.16 1.43 16.99
CA ALA A 39 -0.34 0.43 16.33
C ALA A 39 0.96 1.03 15.78
N ALA A 40 0.90 2.23 15.18
CA ALA A 40 2.07 2.92 14.68
C ALA A 40 3.03 3.30 15.82
N GLN A 41 2.52 3.87 16.91
CA GLN A 41 3.33 4.23 18.08
C GLN A 41 3.95 2.99 18.72
N THR A 42 3.19 1.92 18.87
CA THR A 42 3.69 0.65 19.42
C THR A 42 4.84 0.08 18.57
N ALA A 43 4.72 0.11 17.25
CA ALA A 43 5.78 -0.34 16.37
C ALA A 43 7.05 0.52 16.49
N ILE A 44 6.89 1.84 16.59
CA ILE A 44 8.00 2.78 16.82
C ILE A 44 8.67 2.50 18.18
N ASP A 45 7.90 2.38 19.25
CA ASP A 45 8.41 2.16 20.62
C ASP A 45 9.13 0.79 20.74
N ASN A 46 8.72 -0.19 19.95
CA ASN A 46 9.39 -1.48 19.83
C ASN A 46 10.70 -1.42 19.02
N GLY A 47 11.04 -0.27 18.46
CA GLY A 47 12.24 -0.10 17.65
C GLY A 47 12.15 -0.72 16.25
N GLU A 48 10.94 -1.00 15.79
CA GLU A 48 10.73 -1.57 14.45
C GLU A 48 11.05 -0.54 13.36
N ARG A 49 11.24 -1.04 12.13
CA ARG A 49 11.39 -0.18 10.93
C ARG A 49 10.01 0.27 10.48
N VAL A 50 9.71 1.54 10.71
CA VAL A 50 8.38 2.09 10.42
C VAL A 50 8.49 3.25 9.43
N ILE A 51 7.61 3.27 8.46
CA ILE A 51 7.40 4.42 7.57
C ILE A 51 5.99 4.94 7.79
N ILE A 52 5.86 6.21 8.12
CA ILE A 52 4.56 6.89 8.09
C ILE A 52 4.46 7.66 6.79
N ASN A 53 3.51 7.28 5.95
CA ASN A 53 3.23 7.95 4.69
C ASN A 53 2.07 8.94 4.85
N ALA A 54 2.39 10.22 4.96
CA ALA A 54 1.40 11.29 4.91
C ALA A 54 1.01 11.59 3.46
N TRP A 55 -0.26 11.44 3.11
CA TRP A 55 -0.74 11.58 1.74
C TRP A 55 -2.16 12.15 1.69
N ALA A 56 -2.64 12.52 0.51
CA ALA A 56 -4.04 12.87 0.29
C ALA A 56 -4.58 12.21 -0.98
N THR A 57 -5.85 11.86 -0.96
CA THR A 57 -6.54 11.19 -2.09
C THR A 57 -6.55 12.03 -3.36
N TRP A 58 -6.61 13.35 -3.22
CA TRP A 58 -6.64 14.33 -4.32
C TRP A 58 -5.24 14.68 -4.87
N CYS A 59 -4.16 14.22 -4.23
CA CYS A 59 -2.79 14.65 -4.51
C CYS A 59 -2.08 13.70 -5.49
N PRO A 60 -1.88 14.06 -6.77
CA PRO A 60 -1.21 13.18 -7.73
C PRO A 60 0.27 12.93 -7.40
N PHE A 61 0.93 13.88 -6.75
CA PHE A 61 2.31 13.73 -6.30
C PHE A 61 2.42 12.68 -5.19
N CYS A 62 1.48 12.68 -4.24
CA CYS A 62 1.40 11.67 -3.19
C CYS A 62 1.24 10.26 -3.78
N LYS A 63 0.37 10.13 -4.79
CA LYS A 63 0.16 8.86 -5.49
C LYS A 63 1.42 8.36 -6.19
N ALA A 64 2.20 9.27 -6.80
CA ALA A 64 3.47 8.93 -7.42
C ALA A 64 4.51 8.48 -6.37
N GLN A 65 4.63 9.17 -5.25
CA GLN A 65 5.51 8.79 -4.15
C GLN A 65 5.15 7.40 -3.59
N ARG A 66 3.86 7.15 -3.35
CA ARG A 66 3.36 5.85 -2.88
C ARG A 66 3.70 4.72 -3.84
N ARG A 67 3.53 4.93 -5.17
CA ARG A 67 3.92 3.95 -6.18
C ARG A 67 5.41 3.65 -6.15
N SER A 68 6.25 4.67 -6.01
CA SER A 68 7.71 4.49 -5.90
C SER A 68 8.07 3.66 -4.67
N LEU A 69 7.52 4.00 -3.50
CA LEU A 69 7.76 3.24 -2.27
C LEU A 69 7.26 1.79 -2.40
N ALA A 70 6.03 1.59 -2.87
CA ALA A 70 5.46 0.25 -3.04
C ALA A 70 6.28 -0.60 -4.02
N GLY A 71 6.73 0.00 -5.12
CA GLY A 71 7.59 -0.67 -6.10
C GLY A 71 8.91 -1.13 -5.51
N LEU A 72 9.52 -0.32 -4.65
CA LEU A 72 10.75 -0.68 -3.94
C LEU A 72 10.52 -1.84 -2.96
N LEU A 73 9.51 -1.74 -2.11
CA LEU A 73 9.19 -2.81 -1.14
C LEU A 73 8.88 -4.14 -1.84
N GLN A 74 8.22 -4.09 -3.01
CA GLN A 74 7.92 -5.27 -3.81
C GLN A 74 9.13 -5.82 -4.57
N SER A 75 10.15 -5.01 -4.83
CA SER A 75 11.37 -5.43 -5.54
C SER A 75 12.26 -6.33 -4.70
N ASP A 76 12.19 -6.22 -3.39
CA ASP A 76 12.90 -7.07 -2.43
C ASP A 76 12.01 -7.38 -1.21
N PRO A 77 11.02 -8.27 -1.36
CA PRO A 77 10.07 -8.59 -0.29
C PRO A 77 10.72 -9.22 0.94
N GLU A 78 11.87 -9.88 0.79
CA GLU A 78 12.59 -10.47 1.90
C GLU A 78 13.37 -9.40 2.69
N GLY A 79 14.07 -8.51 1.99
CA GLY A 79 14.86 -7.45 2.60
C GLY A 79 14.01 -6.38 3.31
N TYR A 80 12.75 -6.23 2.89
CA TYR A 80 11.82 -5.28 3.48
C TYR A 80 10.66 -5.92 4.26
N SER A 81 10.76 -7.22 4.58
CA SER A 81 9.68 -7.97 5.24
C SER A 81 9.31 -7.45 6.63
N ASP A 82 10.22 -6.76 7.29
CA ASP A 82 10.07 -6.17 8.62
C ASP A 82 9.69 -4.67 8.58
N VAL A 83 9.62 -4.06 7.39
CA VAL A 83 9.21 -2.66 7.23
C VAL A 83 7.71 -2.54 7.31
N LYS A 84 7.22 -1.77 8.28
CA LYS A 84 5.81 -1.43 8.41
C LYS A 84 5.54 -0.06 7.80
N VAL A 85 4.57 0.03 6.91
CA VAL A 85 4.15 1.31 6.32
C VAL A 85 2.73 1.62 6.74
N PHE A 86 2.56 2.69 7.50
CA PHE A 86 1.25 3.24 7.86
C PHE A 86 0.93 4.43 6.98
N ALA A 87 -0.24 4.42 6.36
CA ALA A 87 -0.69 5.50 5.49
C ALA A 87 -1.73 6.36 6.19
N ILE A 88 -1.46 7.65 6.35
CA ILE A 88 -2.39 8.60 6.95
C ILE A 88 -2.80 9.66 5.94
N ASP A 89 -4.12 9.90 5.81
CA ASP A 89 -4.63 11.04 5.06
C ASP A 89 -4.30 12.34 5.80
N ILE A 90 -3.67 13.29 5.11
CA ILE A 90 -3.34 14.59 5.70
C ILE A 90 -4.58 15.43 6.03
N ASP A 91 -5.72 15.10 5.45
CA ASP A 91 -7.01 15.72 5.74
C ASP A 91 -7.72 15.07 6.94
N ASP A 92 -7.16 13.99 7.50
CA ASP A 92 -7.68 13.35 8.71
C ASP A 92 -7.53 14.32 9.91
N PRO A 93 -8.62 14.66 10.60
CA PRO A 93 -8.57 15.55 11.75
C PRO A 93 -7.82 14.95 12.95
N ASP A 94 -7.74 13.62 13.02
CA ASP A 94 -7.13 12.90 14.14
C ASP A 94 -5.63 12.60 13.91
N LYS A 95 -5.03 13.11 12.82
CA LYS A 95 -3.61 12.90 12.56
C LYS A 95 -2.73 13.47 13.66
N PRO A 96 -1.68 12.77 14.05
CA PRO A 96 -0.76 13.26 15.08
C PRO A 96 0.01 14.49 14.60
N ALA A 97 0.40 15.36 15.55
CA ALA A 97 1.12 16.60 15.26
C ALA A 97 2.43 16.36 14.50
N MET A 98 3.09 15.23 14.73
CA MET A 98 4.32 14.84 14.04
C MET A 98 4.12 14.71 12.51
N VAL A 99 2.95 14.22 12.09
CA VAL A 99 2.60 14.07 10.67
C VAL A 99 2.07 15.37 10.08
N GLY A 100 1.51 16.22 10.93
CA GLY A 100 0.91 17.49 10.53
C GLY A 100 1.90 18.63 10.38
N GLY A 101 2.66 18.94 11.38
CA GLY A 101 3.67 19.98 11.45
C GLY A 101 3.60 21.08 10.36
N ASN A 102 4.74 21.54 9.91
CA ASN A 102 4.85 22.46 8.77
C ASN A 102 4.72 21.77 7.40
N GLN A 103 4.42 20.48 7.37
CA GLN A 103 4.29 19.66 6.16
C GLN A 103 2.86 19.63 5.61
N TYR A 104 1.97 20.42 6.12
CA TYR A 104 0.61 20.55 5.61
C TYR A 104 0.61 20.79 4.10
N GLY A 105 -0.15 19.94 3.37
CA GLY A 105 -0.25 20.02 1.93
C GLY A 105 0.93 19.42 1.17
N LYS A 106 1.87 18.79 1.84
CA LYS A 106 2.97 18.04 1.21
C LYS A 106 2.86 16.56 1.54
N THR A 107 3.11 15.73 0.53
CA THR A 107 3.34 14.30 0.76
C THR A 107 4.67 14.14 1.49
N THR A 108 4.70 13.28 2.51
CA THR A 108 5.91 13.04 3.31
C THR A 108 5.99 11.58 3.72
N LEU A 109 7.18 11.02 3.62
CA LEU A 109 7.55 9.75 4.22
C LEU A 109 8.39 10.06 5.45
N PHE A 110 7.92 9.68 6.63
CA PHE A 110 8.67 9.74 7.87
C PHE A 110 9.25 8.37 8.17
N PHE A 111 10.56 8.30 8.36
CA PHE A 111 11.29 7.06 8.59
C PHE A 111 11.67 6.95 10.06
N TYR A 112 11.30 5.84 10.70
CA TYR A 112 11.59 5.54 12.10
C TYR A 112 12.37 4.23 12.20
N VAL A 113 13.41 4.24 13.02
CA VAL A 113 14.22 3.07 13.36
C VAL A 113 14.68 3.17 14.79
N GLY A 114 14.63 2.07 15.54
CA GLY A 114 15.09 2.06 16.92
C GLY A 114 14.33 3.00 17.85
N GLY A 115 13.11 3.40 17.47
CA GLY A 115 12.27 4.32 18.24
C GLY A 115 12.45 5.80 17.89
N GLU A 116 13.35 6.14 16.98
CA GLU A 116 13.65 7.52 16.61
C GLU A 116 13.29 7.81 15.15
N GLU A 117 12.81 9.04 14.87
CA GLU A 117 12.67 9.55 13.51
C GLU A 117 14.07 9.87 12.97
N ILE A 118 14.44 9.18 11.91
CA ILE A 118 15.76 9.33 11.32
C ILE A 118 15.77 10.25 10.11
N ASP A 119 14.64 10.36 9.39
CA ASP A 119 14.48 11.24 8.24
C ASP A 119 13.00 11.50 7.91
N ALA A 120 12.78 12.58 7.12
CA ALA A 120 11.48 12.95 6.56
C ALA A 120 11.65 13.39 5.10
N TYR A 121 11.13 12.61 4.17
CA TYR A 121 11.32 12.81 2.74
C TYR A 121 10.03 13.23 2.03
N THR A 122 10.07 14.33 1.31
CA THR A 122 8.93 14.88 0.56
C THR A 122 8.98 14.65 -0.95
N GLY A 123 10.03 14.01 -1.45
CA GLY A 123 10.21 13.72 -2.87
C GLY A 123 9.49 12.44 -3.30
N ARG A 124 9.77 12.03 -4.53
CA ARG A 124 9.20 10.81 -5.15
C ARG A 124 10.23 10.02 -5.96
N ASP A 125 11.49 10.40 -5.89
CA ASP A 125 12.55 9.69 -6.59
C ASP A 125 12.77 8.32 -5.93
N PRO A 126 12.59 7.20 -6.66
CA PRO A 126 12.76 5.87 -6.10
C PRO A 126 14.18 5.60 -5.63
N ASN A 127 15.21 6.24 -6.22
CA ASN A 127 16.59 6.04 -5.79
C ASN A 127 16.86 6.73 -4.45
N GLU A 128 16.28 7.91 -4.22
CA GLU A 128 16.39 8.59 -2.93
C GLU A 128 15.64 7.82 -1.84
N ILE A 129 14.43 7.32 -2.15
CA ILE A 129 13.68 6.47 -1.20
C ILE A 129 14.45 5.18 -0.91
N ALA A 130 15.08 4.56 -1.92
CA ALA A 130 15.89 3.36 -1.73
C ALA A 130 17.12 3.62 -0.85
N ALA A 131 17.79 4.77 -1.00
CA ALA A 131 18.91 5.17 -0.16
C ALA A 131 18.47 5.28 1.31
N LEU A 132 17.35 5.97 1.57
CA LEU A 132 16.78 6.09 2.93
C LEU A 132 16.39 4.74 3.51
N LEU A 133 15.81 3.83 2.71
CA LEU A 133 15.51 2.47 3.15
C LEU A 133 16.77 1.65 3.48
N SER A 134 17.90 1.95 2.81
CA SER A 134 19.18 1.29 3.08
C SER A 134 19.84 1.79 4.36
N ASP A 135 19.66 3.05 4.70
CA ASP A 135 20.20 3.66 5.93
C ASP A 135 19.48 3.16 7.19
N VAL A 136 18.35 2.45 7.02
CA VAL A 136 17.54 1.84 8.08
C VAL A 136 17.83 0.34 8.28
N GLN A 137 18.93 -0.19 7.74
CA GLN A 137 19.32 -1.61 7.91
C GLN A 137 20.14 -1.86 9.17
#